data_6df24342bcfa9ed810efd4360ee3b131
#
_entry.id   6df24342bcfa9ed810efd4360ee3b131
#
_cell.length_a   1.000
_cell.length_b   1.000
_cell.length_c   1.000
_cell.angle_alpha   90.00
_cell.angle_beta   90.00
_cell.angle_gamma   90.00
#
_symmetry.space_group_name_H-M   'P 1'
#
loop_
_entity.id
_entity.type
_entity.pdbx_description
1 polymer ?
#
loop_
_entity_poly.entity_id
_entity_poly.type
_entity_poly.pdbx_seq_one_letter_code
_entity_poly.pdbx_strand_id
1 'polypeptide(L)'
;MQVICDPGGFPLWVSDVRPGSTHDLTAARELVLPALYPYAARGLPVLADKGYTGAGIGVHVPVKHYPYGPLHTDNRCYNFLITALRAPAERGHALLGRWRALDRVTVSPHRIGAIVAAALVLTSLDRGSR
;
A
#
# COMPACT_ATOMS: atom_id res chain seq x y z
N MET A 1 8.35 3.03 3.01
CA MET A 1 8.16 1.76 2.28
C MET A 1 6.70 1.60 1.93
N GLN A 2 6.42 1.17 0.71
CA GLN A 2 5.07 0.91 0.23
C GLN A 2 4.93 -0.55 -0.14
N VAL A 3 3.75 -1.12 0.06
CA VAL A 3 3.46 -2.53 -0.17
C VAL A 3 2.25 -2.62 -1.11
N ILE A 4 2.38 -3.40 -2.17
CA ILE A 4 1.26 -3.80 -3.03
C ILE A 4 0.79 -5.16 -2.55
N CYS A 5 -0.50 -5.29 -2.28
CA CYS A 5 -1.12 -6.54 -1.87
C CYS A 5 -2.14 -7.00 -2.91
N ASP A 6 -2.37 -8.31 -2.97
CA ASP A 6 -3.52 -8.88 -3.65
C ASP A 6 -4.83 -8.57 -2.89
N PRO A 7 -6.02 -8.83 -3.48
CA PRO A 7 -7.30 -8.61 -2.81
C PRO A 7 -7.47 -9.42 -1.51
N GLY A 8 -6.73 -10.51 -1.35
CA GLY A 8 -6.71 -11.31 -0.13
C GLY A 8 -5.79 -10.75 0.96
N GLY A 9 -5.04 -9.68 0.67
CA GLY A 9 -4.11 -9.05 1.58
C GLY A 9 -2.73 -9.72 1.62
N PHE A 10 -2.38 -10.51 0.60
CA PHE A 10 -1.04 -11.05 0.50
C PHE A 10 -0.09 -10.04 -0.17
N PRO A 11 1.09 -9.75 0.41
CA PRO A 11 2.04 -8.81 -0.19
C PRO A 11 2.65 -9.41 -1.46
N LEU A 12 2.48 -8.71 -2.59
CA LEU A 12 3.02 -9.10 -3.89
C LEU A 12 4.33 -8.38 -4.19
N TRP A 13 4.47 -7.15 -3.69
CA TRP A 13 5.61 -6.32 -4.00
C TRP A 13 5.83 -5.26 -2.91
N VAL A 14 7.09 -4.89 -2.71
CA VAL A 14 7.51 -3.85 -1.78
C VAL A 14 8.41 -2.85 -2.48
N SER A 15 8.27 -1.56 -2.16
CA SER A 15 9.15 -0.51 -2.68
C SER A 15 10.44 -0.41 -1.88
N ASP A 16 11.43 0.25 -2.45
CA ASP A 16 12.55 0.77 -1.70
C ASP A 16 12.08 1.64 -0.52
N VAL A 17 12.89 1.64 0.52
CA VAL A 17 12.62 2.44 1.73
C VAL A 17 13.15 3.85 1.51
N ARG A 18 12.27 4.82 1.65
CA ARG A 18 12.62 6.25 1.68
C ARG A 18 12.68 6.77 3.11
N PRO A 19 13.42 7.85 3.37
CA PRO A 19 13.40 8.51 4.68
C PRO A 19 11.99 8.82 5.15
N GLY A 20 11.73 8.72 6.45
CA GLY A 20 10.39 8.91 7.03
C GLY A 20 9.80 10.32 6.83
N SER A 21 10.63 11.31 6.46
CA SER A 21 10.20 12.66 6.09
C SER A 21 9.60 12.75 4.67
N THR A 22 9.76 11.71 3.84
CA THR A 22 9.23 11.71 2.48
C THR A 22 7.72 11.45 2.52
N HIS A 23 6.94 12.35 1.92
CA HIS A 23 5.49 12.21 1.85
C HIS A 23 5.09 10.96 1.03
N ASP A 24 4.12 10.19 1.50
CA ASP A 24 3.72 8.90 0.89
C ASP A 24 3.37 9.01 -0.59
N LEU A 25 2.63 10.05 -0.98
CA LEU A 25 2.27 10.28 -2.39
C LEU A 25 3.51 10.58 -3.25
N THR A 26 4.49 11.31 -2.73
CA THR A 26 5.74 11.60 -3.45
C THR A 26 6.53 10.30 -3.68
N ALA A 27 6.70 9.50 -2.64
CA ALA A 27 7.34 8.20 -2.75
C ALA A 27 6.59 7.27 -3.72
N ALA A 28 5.25 7.28 -3.70
CA ALA A 28 4.44 6.48 -4.62
C ALA A 28 4.64 6.88 -6.08
N ARG A 29 4.66 8.17 -6.36
CA ARG A 29 4.88 8.68 -7.73
C ARG A 29 6.22 8.26 -8.31
N GLU A 30 7.23 8.16 -7.48
CA GLU A 30 8.57 7.75 -7.90
C GLU A 30 8.72 6.24 -8.03
N LEU A 31 8.15 5.46 -7.10
CA LEU A 31 8.50 4.07 -6.91
C LEU A 31 7.41 3.08 -7.35
N VAL A 32 6.13 3.43 -7.23
CA VAL A 32 5.01 2.48 -7.33
C VAL A 32 4.07 2.80 -8.48
N LEU A 33 3.59 4.05 -8.56
CA LEU A 33 2.53 4.42 -9.50
C LEU A 33 2.91 4.19 -10.96
N PRO A 34 4.16 4.44 -11.42
CA PRO A 34 4.54 4.14 -12.80
C PRO A 34 4.33 2.67 -13.18
N ALA A 35 4.57 1.75 -12.23
CA ALA A 35 4.34 0.32 -12.45
C ALA A 35 2.84 -0.04 -12.44
N LEU A 36 2.01 0.69 -11.70
CA LEU A 36 0.58 0.41 -11.57
C LEU A 36 -0.28 1.02 -12.67
N TYR A 37 0.09 2.16 -13.25
CA TYR A 37 -0.70 2.83 -14.28
C TYR A 37 -1.05 1.96 -15.50
N PRO A 38 -0.17 1.11 -16.06
CA PRO A 38 -0.53 0.23 -17.16
C PRO A 38 -1.63 -0.77 -16.79
N TYR A 39 -1.68 -1.23 -15.56
CA TYR A 39 -2.72 -2.13 -15.07
C TYR A 39 -4.03 -1.37 -14.81
N ALA A 40 -3.95 -0.20 -14.20
CA ALA A 40 -5.10 0.68 -14.00
C ALA A 40 -5.76 1.06 -15.33
N ALA A 41 -4.96 1.35 -16.36
CA ALA A 41 -5.46 1.63 -17.72
C ALA A 41 -6.17 0.43 -18.38
N ARG A 42 -5.88 -0.79 -17.94
CA ARG A 42 -6.56 -2.02 -18.38
C ARG A 42 -7.79 -2.36 -17.52
N GLY A 43 -8.18 -1.47 -16.61
CA GLY A 43 -9.36 -1.65 -15.76
C GLY A 43 -9.11 -2.39 -14.45
N LEU A 44 -7.85 -2.64 -14.06
CA LEU A 44 -7.54 -3.16 -12.73
C LEU A 44 -7.67 -2.02 -11.69
N PRO A 45 -8.63 -2.06 -10.76
CA PRO A 45 -8.77 -1.02 -9.76
C PRO A 45 -7.61 -1.10 -8.75
N VAL A 46 -6.95 0.03 -8.53
CA VAL A 46 -5.94 0.18 -7.49
C VAL A 46 -6.56 0.93 -6.32
N LEU A 47 -6.57 0.33 -5.14
CA LEU A 47 -7.14 0.94 -3.94
C LEU A 47 -6.03 1.47 -3.05
N ALA A 48 -6.17 2.71 -2.61
CA ALA A 48 -5.18 3.34 -1.72
C ALA A 48 -5.87 4.13 -0.60
N ASP A 49 -5.13 4.54 0.41
CA ASP A 49 -5.68 5.35 1.49
C ASP A 49 -5.71 6.86 1.14
N LYS A 50 -6.20 7.66 2.09
CA LYS A 50 -6.32 9.12 1.92
C LYS A 50 -5.00 9.83 1.66
N GLY A 51 -3.88 9.26 2.10
CA GLY A 51 -2.54 9.79 1.87
C GLY A 51 -2.15 9.85 0.40
N TYR A 52 -2.81 9.04 -0.43
CA TYR A 52 -2.57 8.97 -1.88
C TYR A 52 -3.54 9.81 -2.70
N THR A 53 -4.26 10.75 -2.09
CA THR A 53 -5.14 11.68 -2.83
C THR A 53 -4.32 12.44 -3.88
N GLY A 54 -4.75 12.36 -5.15
CA GLY A 54 -4.01 12.93 -6.29
C GLY A 54 -3.02 11.97 -6.96
N ALA A 55 -3.08 10.67 -6.62
CA ALA A 55 -2.25 9.64 -7.26
C ALA A 55 -2.53 9.44 -8.75
N GLY A 56 -3.68 9.90 -9.25
CA GLY A 56 -4.02 9.82 -10.67
C GLY A 56 -5.16 8.86 -11.00
N ILE A 57 -5.40 8.69 -12.30
CA ILE A 57 -6.50 7.89 -12.84
C ILE A 57 -6.29 6.41 -12.49
N GLY A 58 -7.38 5.75 -12.08
CA GLY A 58 -7.39 4.33 -11.74
C GLY A 58 -6.93 4.01 -10.32
N VAL A 59 -6.48 5.02 -9.55
CA VAL A 59 -6.20 4.89 -8.13
C VAL A 59 -7.38 5.42 -7.33
N HIS A 60 -8.08 4.54 -6.65
CA HIS A 60 -9.27 4.85 -5.86
C HIS A 60 -8.88 5.09 -4.41
N VAL A 61 -9.18 6.30 -3.92
CA VAL A 61 -8.92 6.73 -2.54
C VAL A 61 -10.22 7.21 -1.90
N PRO A 62 -10.35 7.13 -0.57
CA PRO A 62 -11.50 7.68 0.12
C PRO A 62 -11.62 9.20 -0.08
N VAL A 63 -12.83 9.68 -0.30
CA VAL A 63 -13.13 11.12 -0.41
C VAL A 63 -12.85 11.78 0.94
N LYS A 64 -12.11 12.88 0.91
CA LYS A 64 -11.80 13.66 2.11
C LYS A 64 -13.05 14.38 2.61
N HIS A 65 -13.19 14.44 3.93
CA HIS A 65 -14.20 15.26 4.57
C HIS A 65 -13.82 16.75 4.45
N TYR A 66 -14.76 17.56 4.01
CA TYR A 66 -14.58 19.01 3.99
C TYR A 66 -14.97 19.63 5.33
N PRO A 67 -14.33 20.75 5.75
CA PRO A 67 -14.59 21.35 7.06
C PRO A 67 -16.01 21.91 7.22
N TYR A 68 -16.75 22.10 6.14
CA TYR A 68 -18.02 22.83 6.11
C TYR A 68 -19.26 21.95 5.87
N GLY A 69 -19.30 20.76 6.41
CA GLY A 69 -20.48 19.93 6.36
C GLY A 69 -20.24 18.43 6.28
N PRO A 70 -21.27 17.61 6.47
CA PRO A 70 -21.15 16.15 6.35
C PRO A 70 -20.91 15.77 4.90
N LEU A 71 -20.19 14.66 4.69
CA LEU A 71 -20.07 14.04 3.37
C LEU A 71 -21.47 13.64 2.84
N HIS A 72 -21.68 13.86 1.55
CA HIS A 72 -22.86 13.34 0.85
C HIS A 72 -22.98 11.83 1.05
N THR A 73 -24.21 11.31 1.04
CA THR A 73 -24.48 9.87 1.29
C THR A 73 -23.70 8.97 0.33
N ASP A 74 -23.62 9.31 -0.95
CA ASP A 74 -22.88 8.52 -1.94
C ASP A 74 -21.38 8.46 -1.62
N ASN A 75 -20.78 9.56 -1.20
CA ASN A 75 -19.38 9.61 -0.79
C ASN A 75 -19.14 8.80 0.49
N ARG A 76 -20.11 8.74 1.39
CA ARG A 76 -20.05 7.90 2.59
C ARG A 76 -20.09 6.42 2.23
N CYS A 77 -21.01 6.02 1.33
CA CYS A 77 -21.09 4.65 0.84
C CYS A 77 -19.82 4.25 0.09
N TYR A 78 -19.31 5.13 -0.78
CA TYR A 78 -18.05 4.92 -1.47
C TYR A 78 -16.89 4.73 -0.49
N ASN A 79 -16.75 5.61 0.50
CA ASN A 79 -15.69 5.50 1.52
C ASN A 79 -15.80 4.21 2.32
N PHE A 80 -17.01 3.78 2.66
CA PHE A 80 -17.24 2.51 3.34
C PHE A 80 -16.75 1.33 2.48
N LEU A 81 -17.12 1.29 1.20
CA LEU A 81 -16.68 0.24 0.28
C LEU A 81 -15.16 0.22 0.10
N ILE A 82 -14.54 1.36 -0.15
CA ILE A 82 -13.08 1.46 -0.28
C ILE A 82 -12.39 0.98 0.99
N THR A 83 -12.88 1.36 2.17
CA THR A 83 -12.30 0.93 3.44
C THR A 83 -12.43 -0.58 3.63
N ALA A 84 -13.61 -1.15 3.36
CA ALA A 84 -13.85 -2.58 3.48
C ALA A 84 -12.97 -3.40 2.52
N LEU A 85 -12.87 -2.97 1.27
CA LEU A 85 -12.04 -3.65 0.25
C LEU A 85 -10.54 -3.52 0.51
N ARG A 86 -10.10 -2.46 1.19
CA ARG A 86 -8.69 -2.26 1.58
C ARG A 86 -8.30 -2.97 2.88
N ALA A 87 -9.25 -3.31 3.73
CA ALA A 87 -8.96 -3.94 5.02
C ALA A 87 -8.01 -5.15 4.92
N PRO A 88 -8.09 -6.03 3.90
CA PRO A 88 -7.13 -7.12 3.74
C PRO A 88 -5.67 -6.66 3.58
N ALA A 89 -5.40 -5.46 3.05
CA ALA A 89 -4.03 -4.97 2.87
C ALA A 89 -3.27 -4.82 4.21
N GLU A 90 -3.97 -4.60 5.32
CA GLU A 90 -3.36 -4.56 6.66
C GLU A 90 -2.72 -5.91 7.02
N ARG A 91 -3.26 -7.02 6.52
CA ARG A 91 -2.67 -8.36 6.68
C ARG A 91 -1.32 -8.46 5.99
N GLY A 92 -1.15 -7.82 4.82
CA GLY A 92 0.12 -7.79 4.11
C GLY A 92 1.22 -7.14 4.93
N HIS A 93 0.93 -6.01 5.56
CA HIS A 93 1.85 -5.37 6.50
C HIS A 93 2.13 -6.25 7.71
N ALA A 94 1.11 -6.89 8.28
CA ALA A 94 1.27 -7.80 9.43
C ALA A 94 2.09 -9.04 9.07
N LEU A 95 1.94 -9.58 7.86
CA LEU A 95 2.74 -10.72 7.39
C LEU A 95 4.22 -10.38 7.28
N LEU A 96 4.55 -9.20 6.74
CA LEU A 96 5.94 -8.72 6.69
C LEU A 96 6.46 -8.37 8.09
N GLY A 97 5.63 -7.80 8.96
CA GLY A 97 5.99 -7.44 10.33
C GLY A 97 6.28 -8.64 11.26
N ARG A 98 5.96 -9.87 10.84
CA ARG A 98 6.34 -11.09 11.58
C ARG A 98 7.85 -11.34 11.61
N TRP A 99 8.56 -10.80 10.65
CA TRP A 99 10.00 -10.98 10.57
C TRP A 99 10.70 -10.08 11.57
N ARG A 100 11.30 -10.68 12.61
CA ARG A 100 12.01 -9.94 13.68
C ARG A 100 13.11 -9.00 13.14
N ALA A 101 13.64 -9.30 11.96
CA ALA A 101 14.61 -8.45 11.28
C ALA A 101 14.03 -7.08 10.86
N LEU A 102 12.70 -6.94 10.83
CA LEU A 102 11.99 -5.69 10.56
C LEU A 102 11.50 -5.00 11.84
N ASP A 103 11.72 -5.61 13.01
CA ASP A 103 11.40 -5.00 14.30
C ASP A 103 12.58 -4.13 14.76
N ARG A 104 12.30 -2.89 15.17
CA ARG A 104 13.30 -1.93 15.69
C ARG A 104 14.52 -1.75 14.78
N VAL A 105 14.29 -1.53 13.50
CA VAL A 105 15.39 -1.39 12.54
C VAL A 105 16.14 -0.07 12.74
N THR A 106 17.41 -0.16 13.08
CA THR A 106 18.32 0.99 13.27
C THR A 106 19.34 1.16 12.14
N VAL A 107 19.21 0.35 11.08
CA VAL A 107 20.13 0.37 9.92
C VAL A 107 19.67 1.37 8.85
N SER A 108 20.56 1.65 7.89
CA SER A 108 20.27 2.60 6.82
C SER A 108 19.07 2.16 5.96
N PRO A 109 18.32 3.10 5.35
CA PRO A 109 17.16 2.80 4.50
C PRO A 109 17.43 1.76 3.41
N HIS A 110 18.61 1.79 2.80
CA HIS A 110 18.99 0.82 1.78
C HIS A 110 19.05 -0.60 2.32
N ARG A 111 19.63 -0.80 3.52
CA ARG A 111 19.67 -2.12 4.17
C ARG A 111 18.29 -2.59 4.58
N ILE A 112 17.43 -1.69 5.03
CA ILE A 112 16.03 -2.00 5.33
C ILE A 112 15.34 -2.54 4.08
N GLY A 113 15.51 -1.90 2.92
CA GLY A 113 14.95 -2.35 1.65
C GLY A 113 15.33 -3.78 1.30
N ALA A 114 16.62 -4.13 1.44
CA ALA A 114 17.10 -5.49 1.21
C ALA A 114 16.47 -6.52 2.18
N ILE A 115 16.34 -6.16 3.47
CA ILE A 115 15.70 -7.02 4.48
C ILE A 115 14.23 -7.25 4.15
N VAL A 116 13.51 -6.20 3.75
CA VAL A 116 12.09 -6.30 3.39
C VAL A 116 11.90 -7.15 2.14
N ALA A 117 12.75 -6.99 1.13
CA ALA A 117 12.70 -7.81 -0.09
C ALA A 117 12.94 -9.30 0.24
N ALA A 118 13.91 -9.61 1.09
CA ALA A 118 14.15 -10.97 1.57
C ALA A 118 12.94 -11.52 2.35
N ALA A 119 12.35 -10.72 3.24
CA ALA A 119 11.16 -11.10 4.00
C ALA A 119 9.96 -11.39 3.07
N LEU A 120 9.79 -10.63 1.99
CA LEU A 120 8.75 -10.87 0.99
C LEU A 120 8.96 -12.22 0.29
N VAL A 121 10.17 -12.52 -0.16
CA VAL A 121 10.50 -13.81 -0.79
C VAL A 121 10.22 -14.97 0.15
N LEU A 122 10.69 -14.90 1.39
CA LEU A 122 10.47 -15.94 2.38
C LEU A 122 8.98 -16.12 2.72
N THR A 123 8.23 -15.03 2.81
CA THR A 123 6.77 -15.07 3.02
C THR A 123 6.06 -15.75 1.84
N SER A 124 6.52 -15.51 0.61
CA SER A 124 5.98 -16.12 -0.59
C SER A 124 6.28 -17.63 -0.65
N LEU A 125 7.47 -18.05 -0.25
CA LEU A 125 7.84 -19.46 -0.16
C LEU A 125 7.01 -20.20 0.91
N ASP A 126 6.81 -19.61 2.09
CA ASP A 126 5.95 -20.19 3.15
C ASP A 126 4.50 -20.38 2.67
N ARG A 127 3.97 -19.45 1.87
CA ARG A 127 2.65 -19.60 1.27
C ARG A 127 2.60 -20.74 0.24
N GLY A 128 3.63 -20.88 -0.59
CA GLY A 128 3.68 -21.92 -1.63
C GLY A 128 3.87 -23.34 -1.10
N SER A 129 4.33 -23.47 0.17
CA SER A 129 4.52 -24.75 0.84
C SER A 129 3.28 -25.24 1.63
N ARG A 130 2.21 -24.47 1.65
CA ARG A 130 0.93 -24.79 2.29
C ARG A 130 -0.12 -25.12 1.24
#